data_a8440c2ed249d7a83ee0ae95088478f1
#
_entry.id   a8440c2ed249d7a83ee0ae95088478f1
#
_cell.length_a   1.000
_cell.length_b   1.000
_cell.length_c   1.000
_cell.angle_alpha   90.00
_cell.angle_beta   90.00
_cell.angle_gamma   90.00
#
_symmetry.space_group_name_H-M   'P 1'
#
loop_
_entity.id
_entity.type
_entity.pdbx_description
1 polymer ?
#
loop_
_entity_poly.entity_id
_entity_poly.type
_entity_poly.pdbx_seq_one_letter_code
_entity_poly.pdbx_strand_id
1 'polypeptide(L)'
;VYQHGSPFYDEDEESCRVMHRKASHSFPISRVYQAHIPTCSSGYWLFGFASKKYHPLEHLNAKRWKERKIETWYYTTNLHKGAFMLPKYVEDMLEEEEGRKK
;
A
#
# COMPACT_ATOMS: atom_id res chain seq x y z
N VAL A 1 -0.58 -4.34 8.61
CA VAL A 1 -0.86 -3.03 7.99
C VAL A 1 -0.26 -1.94 8.86
N TYR A 2 0.40 -1.00 8.24
CA TYR A 2 1.00 0.14 8.94
C TYR A 2 0.98 1.37 8.05
N GLN A 3 1.05 2.54 8.67
CA GLN A 3 1.01 3.81 7.95
C GLN A 3 2.40 4.16 7.41
N HIS A 4 2.48 4.49 6.13
CA HIS A 4 3.71 4.95 5.48
C HIS A 4 3.86 6.48 5.54
N GLY A 5 2.79 7.19 5.24
CA GLY A 5 2.78 8.64 5.15
C GLY A 5 2.54 9.13 3.73
N SER A 6 2.79 10.42 3.51
CA SER A 6 2.63 11.03 2.20
C SER A 6 3.96 11.06 1.44
N PRO A 7 3.98 10.72 0.15
CA PRO A 7 5.22 10.78 -0.63
C PRO A 7 5.58 12.19 -1.12
N PHE A 8 4.74 13.20 -0.80
CA PHE A 8 4.93 14.56 -1.34
C PHE A 8 5.75 15.50 -0.46
N TYR A 9 5.90 15.18 0.83
CA TYR A 9 6.65 16.02 1.75
C TYR A 9 7.96 15.31 2.13
N ASP A 10 9.06 16.06 2.17
CA ASP A 10 10.40 15.50 2.41
C ASP A 10 10.48 14.58 3.62
N GLU A 11 9.94 15.01 4.76
CA GLU A 11 9.96 14.21 5.98
C GLU A 11 9.12 12.94 5.84
N ASP A 12 7.95 13.05 5.22
CA ASP A 12 7.04 11.93 5.02
C ASP A 12 7.59 10.96 3.98
N GLU A 13 8.23 11.48 2.92
CA GLU A 13 8.87 10.64 1.91
C GLU A 13 9.97 9.78 2.54
N GLU A 14 10.79 10.37 3.40
CA GLU A 14 11.84 9.61 4.08
C GLU A 14 11.25 8.56 5.02
N SER A 15 10.17 8.87 5.74
CA SER A 15 9.46 7.90 6.56
C SER A 15 8.96 6.73 5.72
N CYS A 16 8.39 7.01 4.54
CA CYS A 16 7.95 5.98 3.61
C CYS A 16 9.10 5.06 3.22
N ARG A 17 10.24 5.63 2.86
CA ARG A 17 11.41 4.89 2.46
C ARG A 17 11.93 3.97 3.57
N VAL A 18 12.07 4.52 4.77
CA VAL A 18 12.58 3.77 5.93
C VAL A 18 11.64 2.63 6.31
N MET A 19 10.35 2.91 6.38
CA MET A 19 9.35 1.89 6.75
C MET A 19 9.30 0.76 5.72
N HIS A 20 9.34 1.10 4.44
CA HIS A 20 9.32 0.08 3.40
C HIS A 20 10.57 -0.78 3.41
N ARG A 21 11.74 -0.16 3.62
CA ARG A 21 13.00 -0.89 3.75
C ARG A 21 12.94 -1.91 4.87
N LYS A 22 12.49 -1.49 6.04
CA LYS A 22 12.36 -2.38 7.19
C LYS A 22 11.38 -3.52 6.93
N ALA A 23 10.22 -3.21 6.36
CA ALA A 23 9.20 -4.21 6.10
C ALA A 23 9.66 -5.21 5.03
N SER A 24 10.28 -4.76 3.95
CA SER A 24 10.72 -5.63 2.87
C SER A 24 11.84 -6.57 3.28
N HIS A 25 12.66 -6.17 4.27
CA HIS A 25 13.71 -7.04 4.81
C HIS A 25 13.18 -8.03 5.85
N SER A 26 12.07 -7.72 6.51
CA SER A 26 11.53 -8.52 7.61
C SER A 26 10.45 -9.52 7.18
N PHE A 27 9.74 -9.23 6.09
CA PHE A 27 8.61 -10.05 5.63
C PHE A 27 8.79 -10.45 4.17
N PRO A 28 8.46 -11.71 3.81
CA PRO A 28 8.55 -12.16 2.42
C PRO A 28 7.54 -11.48 1.50
N ILE A 29 6.41 -11.07 2.03
CA ILE A 29 5.40 -10.32 1.29
C ILE A 29 5.30 -8.93 1.90
N SER A 30 5.72 -7.92 1.16
CA SER A 30 5.68 -6.52 1.59
C SER A 30 5.21 -5.67 0.41
N ARG A 31 4.03 -5.11 0.54
CA ARG A 31 3.40 -4.31 -0.52
C ARG A 31 2.90 -2.99 0.06
N VAL A 32 2.80 -2.01 -0.80
CA VAL A 32 2.32 -0.68 -0.42
C VAL A 32 1.05 -0.39 -1.21
N TYR A 33 0.06 0.15 -0.56
CA TYR A 33 -1.16 0.59 -1.22
C TYR A 33 -1.42 2.06 -0.91
N GLN A 34 -2.20 2.68 -1.78
CA GLN A 34 -2.54 4.10 -1.69
C GLN A 34 -3.98 4.28 -1.23
N ALA A 35 -4.23 5.40 -0.58
CA ALA A 35 -5.57 5.79 -0.21
C ALA A 35 -5.73 7.29 -0.35
N HIS A 36 -6.93 7.71 -0.69
CA HIS A 36 -7.27 9.12 -0.80
C HIS A 36 -7.93 9.58 0.50
N ILE A 37 -7.27 10.48 1.21
CA ILE A 37 -7.74 10.99 2.49
C ILE A 37 -7.81 12.52 2.39
N PRO A 38 -8.89 13.07 1.82
CA PRO A 38 -8.95 14.50 1.50
C PRO A 38 -8.88 15.43 2.71
N THR A 39 -9.14 14.92 3.91
CA THR A 39 -9.04 15.70 5.14
C THR A 39 -7.61 15.82 5.66
N CYS A 40 -6.66 15.08 5.09
CA CYS A 40 -5.24 15.15 5.45
C CYS A 40 -4.46 15.92 4.40
N SER A 41 -3.30 16.44 4.77
CA SER A 41 -2.42 17.16 3.84
C SER A 41 -2.12 16.32 2.63
N SER A 42 -2.11 16.93 1.45
CA SER A 42 -1.94 16.33 0.13
C SER A 42 -3.10 15.44 -0.34
N GLY A 43 -3.91 14.89 0.54
CA GLY A 43 -5.02 14.01 0.17
C GLY A 43 -4.62 12.63 -0.33
N TYR A 44 -3.33 12.37 -0.43
CA TYR A 44 -2.80 11.10 -0.97
C TYR A 44 -1.79 10.51 0.03
N TRP A 45 -2.08 9.32 0.52
CA TRP A 45 -1.29 8.68 1.56
C TRP A 45 -1.00 7.24 1.23
N LEU A 46 0.15 6.77 1.69
CA LEU A 46 0.59 5.39 1.49
C LEU A 46 0.46 4.59 2.78
N PHE A 47 0.11 3.33 2.62
CA PHE A 47 0.02 2.36 3.71
C PHE A 47 0.76 1.09 3.33
N GLY A 48 1.33 0.43 4.32
CA GLY A 48 2.06 -0.81 4.09
C GLY A 48 1.27 -2.04 4.49
N PHE A 49 1.42 -3.10 3.72
CA PHE A 49 0.90 -4.42 4.01
C PHE A 49 2.06 -5.39 4.03
N ALA A 50 2.29 -6.03 5.15
CA ALA A 50 3.35 -7.02 5.30
C ALA A 50 2.77 -8.33 5.82
N SER A 51 3.19 -9.44 5.24
CA SER A 51 2.66 -10.75 5.58
C SER A 51 3.71 -11.83 5.38
N LYS A 52 3.61 -12.88 6.17
CA LYS A 52 4.46 -14.06 6.02
C LYS A 52 3.84 -15.12 5.11
N LYS A 53 2.53 -15.04 4.86
CA LYS A 53 1.80 -16.10 4.17
C LYS A 53 0.88 -15.57 3.05
N TYR A 54 0.07 -14.55 3.32
CA TYR A 54 -0.98 -14.14 2.39
C TYR A 54 -0.60 -12.92 1.57
N HIS A 55 -0.80 -13.02 0.25
CA HIS A 55 -0.59 -11.91 -0.66
C HIS A 55 -1.88 -11.09 -0.79
N PRO A 56 -1.81 -9.74 -0.72
CA PRO A 56 -3.01 -8.92 -0.68
C PRO A 56 -3.85 -8.96 -1.96
N LEU A 57 -3.27 -9.30 -3.09
CA LEU A 57 -3.98 -9.41 -4.36
C LEU A 57 -4.29 -10.86 -4.72
N GLU A 58 -3.30 -11.76 -4.60
CA GLU A 58 -3.47 -13.17 -4.99
C GLU A 58 -4.44 -13.92 -4.09
N HIS A 59 -4.48 -13.57 -2.81
CA HIS A 59 -5.33 -14.21 -1.83
C HIS A 59 -6.62 -13.43 -1.54
N LEU A 60 -6.92 -12.42 -2.35
CA LEU A 60 -8.18 -11.68 -2.23
C LEU A 60 -9.35 -12.56 -2.67
N ASN A 61 -10.31 -12.74 -1.78
CA ASN A 61 -11.50 -13.52 -2.08
C ASN A 61 -12.70 -12.59 -2.33
N ALA A 62 -12.78 -12.05 -3.55
CA ALA A 62 -13.82 -11.11 -3.94
C ALA A 62 -15.21 -11.76 -3.93
N LYS A 63 -15.28 -13.04 -4.27
CA LYS A 63 -16.55 -13.78 -4.25
C LYS A 63 -17.12 -13.86 -2.85
N ARG A 64 -16.28 -14.20 -1.87
CA ARG A 64 -16.69 -14.29 -0.47
C ARG A 64 -17.14 -12.91 0.05
N TRP A 65 -16.47 -11.86 -0.34
CA TRP A 65 -16.87 -10.50 0.01
C TRP A 65 -18.27 -10.17 -0.51
N LYS A 66 -18.53 -10.47 -1.77
CA LYS A 66 -19.85 -10.22 -2.38
C LYS A 66 -20.95 -11.05 -1.71
N GLU A 67 -20.66 -12.29 -1.36
CA GLU A 67 -21.61 -13.18 -0.71
C GLU A 67 -22.03 -12.67 0.68
N ARG A 68 -21.15 -11.99 1.37
CA ARG A 68 -21.42 -11.45 2.72
C ARG A 68 -22.29 -10.21 2.72
N LYS A 69 -22.42 -9.53 1.59
CA LYS A 69 -23.29 -8.35 1.41
C LYS A 69 -23.10 -7.27 2.48
N ILE A 70 -21.84 -7.00 2.83
CA ILE A 70 -21.48 -5.97 3.80
C ILE A 70 -21.55 -4.61 3.10
N GLU A 71 -22.27 -3.67 3.70
CA GLU A 71 -22.32 -2.31 3.16
C GLU A 71 -21.12 -1.51 3.58
N THR A 72 -20.51 -0.81 2.62
CA THR A 72 -19.35 0.06 2.87
C THR A 72 -19.50 1.34 2.05
N TRP A 73 -18.88 2.41 2.52
CA TRP A 73 -18.91 3.68 1.80
C TRP A 73 -17.67 3.89 0.93
N TYR A 74 -16.58 3.27 1.28
CA TYR A 74 -15.32 3.45 0.60
C TYR A 74 -14.80 2.18 -0.06
N TYR A 75 -14.79 1.07 0.65
CA TYR A 75 -14.16 -0.16 0.21
C TYR A 75 -14.97 -0.89 -0.85
N THR A 76 -14.31 -1.29 -1.93
CA THR A 76 -14.79 -2.26 -2.91
C THR A 76 -13.63 -3.18 -3.28
N THR A 77 -13.93 -4.35 -3.83
CA THR A 77 -12.87 -5.27 -4.26
C THR A 77 -12.07 -4.69 -5.43
N ASN A 78 -12.69 -3.89 -6.28
CA ASN A 78 -11.97 -3.22 -7.35
C ASN A 78 -11.04 -2.14 -6.80
N LEU A 79 -11.50 -1.37 -5.82
CA LEU A 79 -10.65 -0.38 -5.15
C LEU A 79 -9.48 -1.06 -4.44
N HIS A 80 -9.71 -2.21 -3.81
CA HIS A 80 -8.66 -3.00 -3.16
C HIS A 80 -7.56 -3.34 -4.16
N LYS A 81 -7.93 -3.86 -5.32
CA LYS A 81 -6.96 -4.18 -6.37
C LYS A 81 -6.24 -2.95 -6.88
N GLY A 82 -7.01 -1.89 -7.18
CA GLY A 82 -6.47 -0.64 -7.73
C GLY A 82 -5.57 0.09 -6.76
N ALA A 83 -5.81 -0.04 -5.46
CA ALA A 83 -5.00 0.63 -4.45
C ALA A 83 -3.52 0.21 -4.49
N PHE A 84 -3.23 -0.99 -4.98
CA PHE A 84 -1.86 -1.48 -5.13
C PHE A 84 -1.23 -1.11 -6.49
N MET A 85 -1.98 -0.47 -7.37
CA MET A 85 -1.50 0.01 -8.67
C MET A 85 -1.00 1.43 -8.49
N LEU A 86 0.31 1.59 -8.27
CA LEU A 86 0.91 2.84 -7.84
C LEU A 86 1.44 3.67 -9.00
N PRO A 87 1.50 5.01 -8.86
CA PRO A 87 2.17 5.86 -9.83
C PRO A 87 3.66 5.49 -9.93
N LYS A 88 4.25 5.78 -11.08
CA LYS A 88 5.63 5.38 -11.34
C LYS A 88 6.62 5.98 -10.33
N TYR A 89 6.46 7.23 -9.94
CA TYR A 89 7.40 7.85 -8.99
C TYR A 89 7.35 7.17 -7.62
N VAL A 90 6.21 6.63 -7.22
CA VAL A 90 6.08 5.86 -5.98
C VAL A 90 6.73 4.48 -6.16
N GLU A 91 6.46 3.82 -7.27
CA GLU A 91 7.08 2.52 -7.57
C GLU A 91 8.60 2.62 -7.57
N ASP A 92 9.14 3.66 -8.19
CA ASP A 92 10.59 3.89 -8.26
C ASP A 92 11.18 4.07 -6.87
N MET A 93 10.53 4.87 -6.03
CA MET A 93 10.96 5.10 -4.64
C MET A 93 11.02 3.80 -3.85
N LEU A 94 9.98 2.97 -3.96
CA LEU A 94 9.89 1.73 -3.22
C LEU A 94 10.90 0.68 -3.72
N GLU A 95 11.12 0.62 -5.02
CA GLU A 95 12.11 -0.30 -5.59
C GLU A 95 13.53 0.05 -5.15
N GLU A 96 13.86 1.32 -5.02
CA GLU A 96 15.15 1.78 -4.50
C GLU A 96 15.37 1.23 -3.09
N GLU A 97 14.34 1.26 -2.23
CA GLU A 97 14.44 0.79 -0.85
C GLU A 97 14.46 -0.73 -0.74
N GLU A 98 13.94 -1.42 -1.74
CA GLU A 98 14.02 -2.88 -1.82
C GLU A 98 15.37 -3.36 -2.34
N GLY A 99 16.23 -2.42 -2.76
CA GLY A 99 17.55 -2.74 -3.30
C GLY A 99 17.54 -3.19 -4.75
N ARG A 100 16.43 -3.00 -5.46
CA ARG A 100 16.33 -3.32 -6.88
C ARG A 100 16.95 -2.22 -7.72
N LYS A 101 17.70 -2.63 -8.71
CA LYS A 101 18.23 -1.69 -9.70
C LYS A 101 17.29 -1.61 -10.88
N LYS A 102 17.11 -0.42 -11.37
CA LYS A 102 16.29 -0.19 -12.57
C LYS A 102 17.04 -0.53 -13.84
#